data_b35df1ece0c21112151cc9e1b220a023
#
_entry.id   b35df1ece0c21112151cc9e1b220a023
#
_cell.length_a   1.000
_cell.length_b   1.000
_cell.length_c   1.000
_cell.angle_alpha   90.00
_cell.angle_beta   90.00
_cell.angle_gamma   90.00
#
_symmetry.space_group_name_H-M   'P 1'
#
loop_
_entity.id
_entity.type
_entity.pdbx_description
1 polymer ?
#
loop_
_entity_poly.entity_id
_entity_poly.type
_entity_poly.pdbx_seq_one_letter_code
_entity_poly.pdbx_strand_id
1 'polypeptide(L)'
;MLKTKRIQQIQEYVFEHESVSLDDLVSVFEVSKNTIRRDVQKLVDEGHIKKVYGGVAVNHVKLESFNERQTRNQFQKRLIAKTAAQYVEDGDVIFIDSGTTTLEMIEFLKDKSITIVTNSLDVIVKALPFDALKVISTGGYLERETQSFSSFNHANSVKNYNFDKVFMASTGISISNGVTNSSPVESEIKETVIKRSTKVFLLADHTKFDKYAMITYCQLHEVDYLITDKVDVSYQHYAKENEITLILAEE
;
A
#
# COMPACT_ATOMS: atom_id res chain seq x y z
N MET A 1 -12.21 27.52 15.53
CA MET A 1 -11.86 26.49 14.54
C MET A 1 -12.53 25.16 14.90
N LEU A 2 -13.15 24.45 13.95
CA LEU A 2 -13.76 23.14 14.21
C LEU A 2 -12.68 22.11 14.62
N LYS A 3 -12.99 21.25 15.61
CA LYS A 3 -12.05 20.26 16.16
C LYS A 3 -11.42 19.37 15.09
N THR A 4 -12.22 18.81 14.19
CA THR A 4 -11.77 17.91 13.13
C THR A 4 -10.78 18.60 12.18
N LYS A 5 -11.10 19.81 11.73
CA LYS A 5 -10.20 20.59 10.86
C LYS A 5 -8.89 20.93 11.56
N ARG A 6 -8.92 21.22 12.87
CA ARG A 6 -7.70 21.49 13.64
C ARG A 6 -6.81 20.27 13.76
N ILE A 7 -7.37 19.09 14.04
CA ILE A 7 -6.61 17.83 14.13
C ILE A 7 -5.91 17.55 12.82
N GLN A 8 -6.60 17.70 11.70
CA GLN A 8 -6.00 17.54 10.36
C GLN A 8 -4.87 18.54 10.12
N GLN A 9 -5.05 19.80 10.45
CA GLN A 9 -4.00 20.82 10.30
C GLN A 9 -2.80 20.58 11.22
N ILE A 10 -3.02 20.06 12.44
CA ILE A 10 -1.93 19.64 13.33
C ILE A 10 -1.14 18.47 12.69
N GLN A 11 -1.82 17.52 12.10
CA GLN A 11 -1.20 16.42 11.39
C GLN A 11 -0.34 16.93 10.24
N GLU A 12 -0.90 17.75 9.35
CA GLU A 12 -0.19 18.37 8.22
C GLU A 12 1.05 19.14 8.69
N TYR A 13 0.93 19.94 9.75
CA TYR A 13 2.04 20.72 10.30
C TYR A 13 3.15 19.83 10.89
N VAL A 14 2.80 18.76 11.62
CA VAL A 14 3.79 17.79 12.13
C VAL A 14 4.51 17.09 10.99
N PHE A 15 3.81 16.80 9.89
CA PHE A 15 4.39 16.16 8.71
C PHE A 15 5.36 17.05 7.96
N GLU A 16 5.04 18.33 7.82
CA GLU A 16 5.92 19.31 7.18
C GLU A 16 7.23 19.54 7.96
N HIS A 17 7.16 19.47 9.31
CA HIS A 17 8.27 19.77 10.19
C HIS A 17 8.97 18.54 10.79
N GLU A 18 8.51 17.32 10.44
CA GLU A 18 8.97 16.02 10.92
C GLU A 18 8.86 15.80 12.44
N SER A 19 9.21 16.79 13.25
CA SER A 19 9.13 16.77 14.71
C SER A 19 8.83 18.17 15.24
N VAL A 20 7.84 18.27 16.13
CA VAL A 20 7.34 19.56 16.64
C VAL A 20 7.12 19.46 18.15
N SER A 21 7.49 20.52 18.89
CA SER A 21 7.19 20.59 20.32
C SER A 21 5.70 20.87 20.57
N LEU A 22 5.19 20.44 21.74
CA LEU A 22 3.80 20.81 22.12
C LEU A 22 3.64 22.32 22.29
N ASP A 23 4.70 23.05 22.63
CA ASP A 23 4.64 24.50 22.82
C ASP A 23 4.60 25.23 21.48
N ASP A 24 5.28 24.73 20.44
CA ASP A 24 5.15 25.24 19.07
C ASP A 24 3.73 25.05 18.55
N LEU A 25 3.14 23.86 18.76
CA LEU A 25 1.75 23.59 18.37
C LEU A 25 0.75 24.51 19.08
N VAL A 26 0.98 24.81 20.39
CA VAL A 26 0.17 25.79 21.13
C VAL A 26 0.26 27.17 20.49
N SER A 27 1.47 27.59 20.11
CA SER A 27 1.73 28.90 19.51
C SER A 27 1.11 29.02 18.11
N VAL A 28 1.27 28.00 17.27
CA VAL A 28 0.78 27.99 15.89
C VAL A 28 -0.74 27.91 15.81
N PHE A 29 -1.36 27.10 16.66
CA PHE A 29 -2.80 26.86 16.62
C PHE A 29 -3.62 27.73 17.58
N GLU A 30 -2.95 28.52 18.42
CA GLU A 30 -3.54 29.46 19.37
C GLU A 30 -4.60 28.82 20.29
N VAL A 31 -4.36 27.59 20.75
CA VAL A 31 -5.23 26.86 21.66
C VAL A 31 -4.47 26.41 22.92
N SER A 32 -5.21 26.06 23.96
CA SER A 32 -4.58 25.64 25.21
C SER A 32 -3.74 24.35 25.03
N LYS A 33 -2.67 24.21 25.84
CA LYS A 33 -1.82 23.02 25.86
C LYS A 33 -2.60 21.73 26.12
N ASN A 34 -3.68 21.79 26.88
CA ASN A 34 -4.58 20.66 27.12
C ASN A 34 -5.38 20.28 25.85
N THR A 35 -5.78 21.27 25.05
CA THR A 35 -6.44 21.04 23.77
C THR A 35 -5.48 20.34 22.78
N ILE A 36 -4.25 20.88 22.66
CA ILE A 36 -3.21 20.26 21.83
C ILE A 36 -2.94 18.81 22.29
N ARG A 37 -2.80 18.56 23.59
CA ARG A 37 -2.55 17.20 24.10
C ARG A 37 -3.66 16.21 23.72
N ARG A 38 -4.94 16.64 23.74
CA ARG A 38 -6.07 15.78 23.35
C ARG A 38 -6.10 15.52 21.84
N ASP A 39 -5.83 16.55 21.05
CA ASP A 39 -5.83 16.43 19.59
C ASP A 39 -4.65 15.57 19.11
N VAL A 40 -3.46 15.81 19.67
CA VAL A 40 -2.26 15.00 19.45
C VAL A 40 -2.45 13.56 19.92
N GLN A 41 -3.11 13.33 21.08
CA GLN A 41 -3.38 11.98 21.56
C GLN A 41 -4.21 11.18 20.53
N LYS A 42 -5.21 11.81 19.92
CA LYS A 42 -6.01 11.19 18.87
C LYS A 42 -5.13 10.78 17.68
N LEU A 43 -4.27 11.66 17.18
CA LEU A 43 -3.34 11.36 16.09
C LEU A 43 -2.31 10.28 16.45
N VAL A 44 -1.93 10.18 17.73
CA VAL A 44 -1.06 9.10 18.23
C VAL A 44 -1.81 7.76 18.27
N ASP A 45 -3.05 7.77 18.76
CA ASP A 45 -3.92 6.58 18.83
C ASP A 45 -4.26 6.04 17.43
N GLU A 46 -4.39 6.93 16.45
CA GLU A 46 -4.58 6.63 15.03
C GLU A 46 -3.27 6.20 14.32
N GLY A 47 -2.13 6.33 15.00
CA GLY A 47 -0.82 5.89 14.49
C GLY A 47 -0.13 6.86 13.53
N HIS A 48 -0.69 8.04 13.29
CA HIS A 48 -0.14 9.05 12.37
C HIS A 48 1.15 9.69 12.89
N ILE A 49 1.21 9.94 14.19
CA ILE A 49 2.36 10.55 14.86
C ILE A 49 2.72 9.75 16.11
N LYS A 50 3.94 9.92 16.62
CA LYS A 50 4.42 9.31 17.87
C LYS A 50 4.84 10.38 18.85
N LYS A 51 4.71 10.09 20.15
CA LYS A 51 5.24 10.95 21.21
C LYS A 51 6.77 10.86 21.25
N VAL A 52 7.39 12.01 21.36
CA VAL A 52 8.82 12.17 21.64
C VAL A 52 8.99 13.05 22.87
N TYR A 53 10.22 13.16 23.39
CA TYR A 53 10.47 14.01 24.54
C TYR A 53 10.11 15.47 24.24
N GLY A 54 9.15 16.03 24.97
CA GLY A 54 8.68 17.41 24.82
C GLY A 54 7.73 17.68 23.64
N GLY A 55 7.44 16.71 22.77
CA GLY A 55 6.66 16.95 21.56
C GLY A 55 6.11 15.70 20.90
N VAL A 56 5.94 15.81 19.60
CA VAL A 56 5.51 14.75 18.71
C VAL A 56 6.37 14.75 17.45
N ALA A 57 6.49 13.59 16.84
CA ALA A 57 7.17 13.41 15.56
C ALA A 57 6.32 12.55 14.62
N VAL A 58 6.59 12.64 13.34
CA VAL A 58 6.02 11.75 12.35
C VAL A 58 6.29 10.30 12.75
N ASN A 59 5.26 9.49 12.73
CA ASN A 59 5.41 8.07 12.94
C ASN A 59 5.76 7.42 11.60
N HIS A 60 7.04 7.51 11.19
CA HIS A 60 7.49 6.72 10.04
C HIS A 60 7.22 5.26 10.35
N VAL A 61 6.36 4.65 9.55
CA VAL A 61 6.12 3.21 9.65
C VAL A 61 7.45 2.52 9.40
N LYS A 62 8.09 2.04 10.48
CA LYS A 62 9.28 1.19 10.33
C LYS A 62 8.83 -0.01 9.51
N LEU A 63 9.48 -0.22 8.38
CA LEU A 63 9.17 -1.37 7.54
C LEU A 63 9.45 -2.63 8.37
N GLU A 64 8.39 -3.35 8.73
CA GLU A 64 8.52 -4.67 9.32
C GLU A 64 9.11 -5.61 8.26
N SER A 65 9.91 -6.57 8.68
CA SER A 65 10.47 -7.57 7.76
C SER A 65 9.36 -8.27 6.97
N PHE A 66 9.69 -8.78 5.80
CA PHE A 66 8.73 -9.52 4.97
C PHE A 66 8.06 -10.66 5.76
N ASN A 67 8.84 -11.43 6.53
CA ASN A 67 8.36 -12.56 7.32
C ASN A 67 7.36 -12.13 8.41
N GLU A 68 7.62 -11.05 9.13
CA GLU A 68 6.68 -10.50 10.12
C GLU A 68 5.38 -10.04 9.45
N ARG A 69 5.49 -9.36 8.31
CA ARG A 69 4.33 -8.95 7.53
C ARG A 69 3.55 -10.14 6.97
N GLN A 70 4.21 -11.22 6.56
CA GLN A 70 3.57 -12.41 5.99
C GLN A 70 2.65 -13.11 6.99
N THR A 71 3.10 -13.26 8.23
CA THR A 71 2.32 -13.95 9.28
C THR A 71 1.17 -13.12 9.84
N ARG A 72 1.28 -11.79 9.80
CA ARG A 72 0.22 -10.91 10.30
C ARG A 72 -0.96 -10.85 9.35
N ASN A 73 -2.19 -10.99 9.89
CA ASN A 73 -3.45 -10.96 9.14
C ASN A 73 -3.47 -11.94 7.95
N GLN A 74 -2.84 -13.11 8.11
CA GLN A 74 -2.70 -14.09 7.02
C GLN A 74 -4.06 -14.54 6.47
N PHE A 75 -5.04 -14.73 7.34
CA PHE A 75 -6.40 -15.11 6.94
C PHE A 75 -7.05 -14.05 6.05
N GLN A 76 -6.99 -12.78 6.45
CA GLN A 76 -7.54 -11.65 5.69
C GLN A 76 -6.84 -11.52 4.33
N LYS A 77 -5.52 -11.61 4.30
CA LYS A 77 -4.74 -11.57 3.05
C LYS A 77 -5.13 -12.69 2.10
N ARG A 78 -5.37 -13.89 2.62
CA ARG A 78 -5.81 -15.02 1.81
C ARG A 78 -7.20 -14.79 1.21
N LEU A 79 -8.15 -14.22 1.96
CA LEU A 79 -9.47 -13.85 1.44
C LEU A 79 -9.35 -12.78 0.35
N ILE A 80 -8.60 -11.71 0.59
CA ILE A 80 -8.35 -10.64 -0.38
C ILE A 80 -7.74 -11.21 -1.66
N ALA A 81 -6.73 -12.06 -1.54
CA ALA A 81 -6.06 -12.70 -2.66
C ALA A 81 -6.99 -13.65 -3.44
N LYS A 82 -7.83 -14.43 -2.74
CA LYS A 82 -8.85 -15.31 -3.36
C LYS A 82 -9.83 -14.48 -4.19
N THR A 83 -10.31 -13.37 -3.63
CA THR A 83 -11.21 -12.44 -4.33
C THR A 83 -10.54 -11.82 -5.55
N ALA A 84 -9.29 -11.34 -5.42
CA ALA A 84 -8.53 -10.75 -6.52
C ALA A 84 -8.29 -11.75 -7.66
N ALA A 85 -7.98 -13.00 -7.35
CA ALA A 85 -7.73 -14.05 -8.34
C ALA A 85 -8.94 -14.37 -9.24
N GLN A 86 -10.15 -14.07 -8.80
CA GLN A 86 -11.38 -14.26 -9.61
C GLN A 86 -11.43 -13.32 -10.82
N TYR A 87 -10.71 -12.22 -10.80
CA TYR A 87 -10.62 -11.25 -11.89
C TYR A 87 -9.57 -11.61 -12.95
N VAL A 88 -8.79 -12.65 -12.73
CA VAL A 88 -7.76 -13.10 -13.68
C VAL A 88 -8.39 -14.10 -14.65
N GLU A 89 -8.14 -13.92 -15.94
CA GLU A 89 -8.63 -14.78 -17.02
C GLU A 89 -7.47 -15.49 -17.71
N ASP A 90 -7.75 -16.62 -18.34
CA ASP A 90 -6.74 -17.33 -19.15
C ASP A 90 -6.27 -16.45 -20.31
N GLY A 91 -4.95 -16.40 -20.51
CA GLY A 91 -4.31 -15.56 -21.51
C GLY A 91 -3.85 -14.21 -20.99
N ASP A 92 -4.28 -13.77 -19.80
CA ASP A 92 -3.86 -12.50 -19.21
C ASP A 92 -2.33 -12.39 -19.06
N VAL A 93 -1.82 -11.20 -19.31
CA VAL A 93 -0.48 -10.76 -18.90
C VAL A 93 -0.63 -9.86 -17.68
N ILE A 94 -0.28 -10.39 -16.51
CA ILE A 94 -0.49 -9.68 -15.25
C ILE A 94 0.84 -9.32 -14.58
N PHE A 95 0.82 -8.23 -13.79
CA PHE A 95 1.89 -7.93 -12.85
C PHE A 95 1.44 -8.26 -11.42
N ILE A 96 2.27 -9.00 -10.69
CA ILE A 96 2.07 -9.28 -9.27
C ILE A 96 3.22 -8.63 -8.49
N ASP A 97 2.86 -7.67 -7.66
CA ASP A 97 3.79 -6.90 -6.82
C ASP A 97 4.37 -7.74 -5.66
N SER A 98 5.51 -7.32 -5.11
CA SER A 98 6.25 -7.97 -4.01
C SER A 98 5.60 -7.81 -2.62
N GLY A 99 4.27 -7.89 -2.55
CA GLY A 99 3.51 -7.78 -1.31
C GLY A 99 3.17 -9.13 -0.69
N THR A 100 3.04 -9.18 0.64
CA THR A 100 2.60 -10.41 1.33
C THR A 100 1.13 -10.76 1.07
N THR A 101 0.31 -9.79 0.64
CA THR A 101 -1.10 -10.02 0.24
C THR A 101 -1.16 -10.54 -1.19
N THR A 102 -0.42 -9.94 -2.11
CA THR A 102 -0.37 -10.33 -3.52
C THR A 102 0.25 -11.72 -3.71
N LEU A 103 1.22 -12.10 -2.85
CA LEU A 103 1.82 -13.44 -2.84
C LEU A 103 0.77 -14.55 -2.65
N GLU A 104 -0.27 -14.30 -1.85
CA GLU A 104 -1.30 -15.32 -1.60
C GLU A 104 -2.15 -15.64 -2.84
N MET A 105 -2.14 -14.79 -3.88
CA MET A 105 -2.86 -15.03 -5.12
C MET A 105 -2.39 -16.30 -5.86
N ILE A 106 -1.10 -16.64 -5.78
CA ILE A 106 -0.51 -17.75 -6.54
C ILE A 106 -1.25 -19.07 -6.30
N GLU A 107 -1.69 -19.32 -5.06
CA GLU A 107 -2.46 -20.52 -4.71
C GLU A 107 -3.79 -20.64 -5.47
N PHE A 108 -4.41 -19.49 -5.77
CA PHE A 108 -5.71 -19.43 -6.46
C PHE A 108 -5.58 -19.27 -7.98
N LEU A 109 -4.35 -19.08 -8.48
CA LEU A 109 -4.05 -18.93 -9.90
C LEU A 109 -3.45 -20.19 -10.53
N LYS A 110 -3.15 -21.21 -9.76
CA LYS A 110 -2.37 -22.40 -10.13
C LYS A 110 -2.87 -23.15 -11.38
N ASP A 111 -4.17 -23.10 -11.64
CA ASP A 111 -4.83 -23.79 -12.74
C ASP A 111 -5.08 -22.86 -13.94
N LYS A 112 -4.63 -21.61 -13.90
CA LYS A 112 -4.82 -20.61 -14.95
C LYS A 112 -3.65 -20.58 -15.93
N SER A 113 -3.95 -20.47 -17.21
CA SER A 113 -2.95 -20.34 -18.27
C SER A 113 -2.62 -18.85 -18.50
N ILE A 114 -1.72 -18.28 -17.72
CA ILE A 114 -1.40 -16.84 -17.70
C ILE A 114 0.09 -16.55 -17.73
N THR A 115 0.44 -15.29 -18.04
CA THR A 115 1.81 -14.80 -17.89
C THR A 115 1.88 -13.84 -16.69
N ILE A 116 2.70 -14.17 -15.71
CA ILE A 116 2.97 -13.36 -14.53
C ILE A 116 4.32 -12.67 -14.70
N VAL A 117 4.33 -11.35 -14.66
CA VAL A 117 5.55 -10.55 -14.51
C VAL A 117 5.64 -10.11 -13.05
N THR A 118 6.80 -10.26 -12.43
CA THR A 118 6.96 -9.91 -11.01
C THR A 118 8.39 -9.53 -10.65
N ASN A 119 8.53 -8.67 -9.64
CA ASN A 119 9.78 -8.41 -8.94
C ASN A 119 9.90 -9.18 -7.62
N SER A 120 8.96 -10.04 -7.28
CA SER A 120 8.94 -10.80 -6.02
C SER A 120 9.66 -12.13 -6.14
N LEU A 121 10.64 -12.38 -5.28
CA LEU A 121 11.28 -13.68 -5.16
C LEU A 121 10.27 -14.76 -4.74
N ASP A 122 9.43 -14.47 -3.75
CA ASP A 122 8.49 -15.44 -3.20
C ASP A 122 7.38 -15.81 -4.20
N VAL A 123 6.91 -14.86 -5.01
CA VAL A 123 5.97 -15.16 -6.11
C VAL A 123 6.61 -16.14 -7.10
N ILE A 124 7.88 -15.91 -7.48
CA ILE A 124 8.60 -16.81 -8.39
C ILE A 124 8.71 -18.22 -7.78
N VAL A 125 9.18 -18.31 -6.53
CA VAL A 125 9.37 -19.59 -5.83
C VAL A 125 8.04 -20.34 -5.65
N LYS A 126 6.99 -19.62 -5.25
CA LYS A 126 5.64 -20.22 -5.02
C LYS A 126 4.98 -20.68 -6.32
N ALA A 127 5.31 -20.06 -7.45
CA ALA A 127 4.77 -20.43 -8.76
C ALA A 127 5.49 -21.62 -9.43
N LEU A 128 6.72 -21.96 -9.01
CA LEU A 128 7.53 -23.04 -9.62
C LEU A 128 6.82 -24.38 -9.80
N PRO A 129 5.94 -24.84 -8.88
CA PRO A 129 5.24 -26.13 -9.05
C PRO A 129 4.13 -26.12 -10.08
N PHE A 130 3.75 -24.96 -10.63
CA PHE A 130 2.56 -24.80 -11.46
C PHE A 130 2.91 -24.49 -12.90
N ASP A 131 3.00 -25.53 -13.75
CA ASP A 131 3.43 -25.44 -15.15
C ASP A 131 2.54 -24.53 -16.03
N ALA A 132 1.29 -24.31 -15.63
CA ALA A 132 0.36 -23.42 -16.33
C ALA A 132 0.74 -21.93 -16.17
N LEU A 133 1.51 -21.59 -15.15
CA LEU A 133 1.95 -20.22 -14.86
C LEU A 133 3.28 -19.93 -15.58
N LYS A 134 3.24 -19.10 -16.61
CA LYS A 134 4.47 -18.56 -17.19
C LYS A 134 4.95 -17.38 -16.35
N VAL A 135 6.11 -17.50 -15.71
CA VAL A 135 6.66 -16.46 -14.83
C VAL A 135 7.84 -15.75 -15.47
N ILE A 136 7.80 -14.43 -15.46
CA ILE A 136 8.88 -13.55 -15.93
C ILE A 136 9.33 -12.69 -14.75
N SER A 137 10.61 -12.84 -14.34
CA SER A 137 11.23 -11.98 -13.35
C SER A 137 11.68 -10.66 -13.96
N THR A 138 11.50 -9.54 -13.24
CA THR A 138 12.08 -8.25 -13.64
C THR A 138 13.62 -8.23 -13.52
N GLY A 139 14.18 -9.18 -12.76
CA GLY A 139 15.62 -9.25 -12.50
C GLY A 139 16.16 -8.13 -11.61
N GLY A 140 17.48 -8.10 -11.42
CA GLY A 140 18.14 -7.09 -10.59
C GLY A 140 18.88 -7.70 -9.39
N TYR A 141 19.19 -6.87 -8.38
CA TYR A 141 19.74 -7.34 -7.10
C TYR A 141 18.62 -7.59 -6.09
N LEU A 142 18.83 -8.55 -5.21
CA LEU A 142 17.83 -8.96 -4.21
C LEU A 142 17.87 -8.05 -2.98
N GLU A 143 16.78 -7.34 -2.74
CA GLU A 143 16.50 -6.65 -1.49
C GLU A 143 15.97 -7.66 -0.46
N ARG A 144 16.76 -7.91 0.58
CA ARG A 144 16.44 -8.96 1.57
C ARG A 144 15.27 -8.62 2.48
N GLU A 145 15.07 -7.33 2.79
CA GLU A 145 14.00 -6.87 3.68
C GLU A 145 12.62 -7.02 3.05
N THR A 146 12.52 -6.89 1.74
CA THR A 146 11.27 -6.97 0.98
C THR A 146 11.13 -8.24 0.16
N GLN A 147 12.22 -9.03 0.05
CA GLN A 147 12.33 -10.22 -0.81
C GLN A 147 11.96 -9.90 -2.26
N SER A 148 12.39 -8.73 -2.71
CA SER A 148 12.11 -8.23 -4.05
C SER A 148 13.38 -7.94 -4.83
N PHE A 149 13.29 -8.05 -6.15
CA PHE A 149 14.36 -7.64 -7.04
C PHE A 149 14.26 -6.14 -7.33
N SER A 150 15.40 -5.46 -7.24
CA SER A 150 15.58 -4.05 -7.51
C SER A 150 16.73 -3.80 -8.48
N SER A 151 16.69 -2.75 -9.28
CA SER A 151 17.80 -2.31 -10.11
C SER A 151 17.77 -0.80 -10.34
N PHE A 152 18.91 -0.19 -10.65
CA PHE A 152 19.00 1.26 -10.93
C PHE A 152 18.19 1.73 -12.16
N ASN A 153 17.70 0.80 -12.98
CA ASN A 153 16.89 1.07 -14.16
C ASN A 153 15.62 0.23 -14.18
N HIS A 154 15.00 0.03 -13.02
CA HIS A 154 13.89 -0.90 -12.84
C HIS A 154 12.67 -0.54 -13.71
N ALA A 155 12.34 0.74 -13.84
CA ALA A 155 11.29 1.19 -14.74
C ALA A 155 11.52 0.72 -16.20
N ASN A 156 12.78 0.66 -16.63
CA ASN A 156 13.12 0.19 -17.98
C ASN A 156 12.84 -1.30 -18.20
N SER A 157 12.88 -2.13 -17.17
CA SER A 157 12.60 -3.57 -17.29
C SER A 157 11.14 -3.86 -17.60
N VAL A 158 10.22 -2.97 -17.20
CA VAL A 158 8.77 -3.18 -17.33
C VAL A 158 8.08 -2.18 -18.27
N LYS A 159 8.74 -1.09 -18.67
CA LYS A 159 8.13 0.00 -19.48
C LYS A 159 7.56 -0.43 -20.83
N ASN A 160 8.07 -1.52 -21.40
CA ASN A 160 7.67 -2.03 -22.71
C ASN A 160 6.59 -3.13 -22.61
N TYR A 161 6.21 -3.56 -21.42
CA TYR A 161 5.10 -4.47 -21.23
C TYR A 161 3.77 -3.71 -21.32
N ASN A 162 2.75 -4.40 -21.77
CA ASN A 162 1.36 -3.97 -21.68
C ASN A 162 0.66 -5.01 -20.80
N PHE A 163 0.20 -4.57 -19.63
CA PHE A 163 -0.46 -5.44 -18.67
C PHE A 163 -1.97 -5.37 -18.83
N ASP A 164 -2.63 -6.50 -18.85
CA ASP A 164 -4.10 -6.55 -18.75
C ASP A 164 -4.52 -6.11 -17.35
N LYS A 165 -3.84 -6.62 -16.32
CA LYS A 165 -4.15 -6.33 -14.92
C LYS A 165 -2.85 -6.24 -14.09
N VAL A 166 -2.81 -5.32 -13.14
CA VAL A 166 -1.71 -5.26 -12.16
C VAL A 166 -2.30 -5.37 -10.74
N PHE A 167 -1.68 -6.23 -9.93
CA PHE A 167 -2.08 -6.48 -8.55
C PHE A 167 -1.03 -5.89 -7.62
N MET A 168 -1.39 -4.77 -6.98
CA MET A 168 -0.49 -3.93 -6.23
C MET A 168 -0.70 -4.08 -4.72
N ALA A 169 0.38 -4.02 -3.97
CA ALA A 169 0.37 -3.91 -2.52
C ALA A 169 0.92 -2.55 -2.08
N SER A 170 0.62 -2.16 -0.85
CA SER A 170 1.08 -0.89 -0.29
C SER A 170 1.67 -1.05 1.12
N THR A 171 2.49 -0.09 1.52
CA THR A 171 2.87 0.10 2.92
C THR A 171 1.77 0.84 3.67
N GLY A 172 1.14 1.84 3.04
CA GLY A 172 0.04 2.61 3.58
C GLY A 172 -0.86 3.20 2.50
N ILE A 173 -2.10 3.49 2.87
CA ILE A 173 -3.15 4.08 2.03
C ILE A 173 -3.80 5.20 2.82
N SER A 174 -3.91 6.37 2.22
CA SER A 174 -4.72 7.46 2.77
C SER A 174 -5.37 8.28 1.66
N ILE A 175 -6.51 8.87 1.94
CA ILE A 175 -7.21 9.74 0.99
C ILE A 175 -6.35 10.96 0.63
N SER A 176 -5.59 11.48 1.60
CA SER A 176 -4.74 12.67 1.41
C SER A 176 -3.43 12.39 0.69
N ASN A 177 -2.80 11.24 0.93
CA ASN A 177 -1.46 10.91 0.42
C ASN A 177 -1.47 9.84 -0.67
N GLY A 178 -2.66 9.30 -1.02
CA GLY A 178 -2.75 8.22 -1.99
C GLY A 178 -2.20 6.89 -1.47
N VAL A 179 -1.59 6.12 -2.36
CA VAL A 179 -1.04 4.79 -2.11
C VAL A 179 0.48 4.90 -2.01
N THR A 180 1.02 4.45 -0.87
CA THR A 180 2.40 4.78 -0.51
C THR A 180 3.26 3.55 -0.26
N ASN A 181 4.58 3.70 -0.50
CA ASN A 181 5.58 2.67 -0.26
C ASN A 181 6.82 3.24 0.46
N SER A 182 7.54 2.40 1.20
CA SER A 182 8.72 2.81 1.97
C SER A 182 10.01 2.85 1.12
N SER A 183 10.04 2.14 -0.01
CA SER A 183 11.22 2.05 -0.88
C SER A 183 11.05 2.93 -2.12
N PRO A 184 11.93 3.92 -2.34
CA PRO A 184 11.92 4.72 -3.57
C PRO A 184 12.11 3.87 -4.83
N VAL A 185 12.99 2.88 -4.79
CA VAL A 185 13.28 2.01 -5.94
C VAL A 185 12.10 1.12 -6.29
N GLU A 186 11.40 0.57 -5.30
CA GLU A 186 10.16 -0.17 -5.54
C GLU A 186 9.03 0.74 -6.02
N SER A 187 8.98 1.98 -5.56
CA SER A 187 7.96 2.95 -5.98
C SER A 187 8.07 3.29 -7.47
N GLU A 188 9.28 3.35 -8.02
CA GLU A 188 9.51 3.59 -9.45
C GLU A 188 8.92 2.48 -10.34
N ILE A 189 9.11 1.21 -9.97
CA ILE A 189 8.52 0.09 -10.73
C ILE A 189 7.00 0.09 -10.58
N LYS A 190 6.48 0.33 -9.36
CA LYS A 190 5.04 0.39 -9.10
C LYS A 190 4.35 1.46 -9.94
N GLU A 191 4.88 2.67 -9.96
CA GLU A 191 4.37 3.77 -10.80
C GLU A 191 4.39 3.40 -12.29
N THR A 192 5.47 2.76 -12.75
CA THR A 192 5.61 2.36 -14.15
C THR A 192 4.60 1.29 -14.55
N VAL A 193 4.41 0.25 -13.75
CA VAL A 193 3.48 -0.84 -14.10
C VAL A 193 2.02 -0.36 -14.08
N ILE A 194 1.65 0.53 -13.15
CA ILE A 194 0.32 1.15 -13.11
C ILE A 194 0.04 1.90 -14.43
N LYS A 195 0.98 2.75 -14.88
CA LYS A 195 0.85 3.49 -16.15
C LYS A 195 0.82 2.60 -17.40
N ARG A 196 1.21 1.34 -17.28
CA ARG A 196 1.28 0.36 -18.37
C ARG A 196 0.19 -0.71 -18.30
N SER A 197 -0.79 -0.53 -17.43
CA SER A 197 -1.87 -1.50 -17.22
C SER A 197 -3.22 -0.99 -17.71
N THR A 198 -4.07 -1.94 -18.10
CA THR A 198 -5.47 -1.67 -18.44
C THR A 198 -6.33 -1.56 -17.19
N LYS A 199 -6.01 -2.35 -16.15
CA LYS A 199 -6.72 -2.37 -14.87
C LYS A 199 -5.77 -2.46 -13.68
N VAL A 200 -5.99 -1.60 -12.68
CA VAL A 200 -5.20 -1.50 -11.45
C VAL A 200 -6.00 -2.05 -10.28
N PHE A 201 -5.50 -3.12 -9.67
CA PHE A 201 -6.05 -3.72 -8.46
C PHE A 201 -5.13 -3.42 -7.28
N LEU A 202 -5.66 -2.76 -6.24
CA LEU A 202 -4.97 -2.53 -4.97
C LEU A 202 -5.48 -3.51 -3.93
N LEU A 203 -4.59 -4.34 -3.39
CA LEU A 203 -4.87 -5.37 -2.39
C LEU A 203 -4.30 -4.94 -1.04
N ALA A 204 -5.17 -4.69 -0.07
CA ALA A 204 -4.74 -4.22 1.23
C ALA A 204 -5.64 -4.72 2.35
N ASP A 205 -5.06 -5.23 3.43
CA ASP A 205 -5.81 -5.47 4.67
C ASP A 205 -6.12 -4.14 5.40
N HIS A 206 -7.12 -4.18 6.30
CA HIS A 206 -7.60 -3.00 7.03
C HIS A 206 -6.52 -2.23 7.78
N THR A 207 -5.38 -2.85 8.10
CA THR A 207 -4.30 -2.18 8.85
C THR A 207 -3.47 -1.23 8.00
N LYS A 208 -3.71 -1.18 6.68
CA LYS A 208 -3.00 -0.31 5.73
C LYS A 208 -3.64 1.06 5.58
N PHE A 209 -4.91 1.21 5.96
CA PHE A 209 -5.64 2.47 5.85
C PHE A 209 -5.21 3.49 6.90
N ASP A 210 -5.38 4.78 6.58
CA ASP A 210 -4.99 5.94 7.38
C ASP A 210 -3.49 5.94 7.78
N LYS A 211 -2.69 5.33 6.91
CA LYS A 211 -1.23 5.29 7.01
C LYS A 211 -0.61 5.74 5.71
N TYR A 212 0.59 6.28 5.81
CA TYR A 212 1.40 6.59 4.64
C TYR A 212 2.87 6.25 4.93
N ALA A 213 3.59 6.05 3.87
CA ALA A 213 5.02 5.79 3.87
C ALA A 213 5.75 6.88 3.05
N MET A 214 7.05 6.75 2.90
CA MET A 214 7.94 7.77 2.37
C MET A 214 7.56 8.27 0.97
N ILE A 215 7.09 7.39 0.08
CA ILE A 215 6.86 7.71 -1.34
C ILE A 215 5.42 7.36 -1.73
N THR A 216 4.71 8.33 -2.30
CA THR A 216 3.44 8.09 -2.99
C THR A 216 3.74 7.62 -4.40
N TYR A 217 3.30 6.43 -4.77
CA TYR A 217 3.52 5.86 -6.11
C TYR A 217 2.30 5.92 -7.02
N CYS A 218 1.11 6.14 -6.47
CA CYS A 218 -0.08 6.56 -7.22
C CYS A 218 -1.08 7.27 -6.30
N GLN A 219 -1.97 8.05 -6.90
CA GLN A 219 -3.10 8.61 -6.19
C GLN A 219 -4.17 7.53 -6.04
N LEU A 220 -4.99 7.62 -4.98
CA LEU A 220 -5.99 6.57 -4.73
C LEU A 220 -7.04 6.49 -5.86
N HIS A 221 -7.35 7.60 -6.54
CA HIS A 221 -8.28 7.63 -7.68
C HIS A 221 -7.72 7.02 -8.98
N GLU A 222 -6.42 6.70 -9.03
CA GLU A 222 -5.81 5.98 -10.16
C GLU A 222 -5.99 4.46 -10.06
N VAL A 223 -6.62 3.98 -8.96
CA VAL A 223 -6.92 2.56 -8.72
C VAL A 223 -8.32 2.24 -9.25
N ASP A 224 -8.46 1.21 -10.10
CA ASP A 224 -9.78 0.77 -10.58
C ASP A 224 -10.51 -0.09 -9.52
N TYR A 225 -9.77 -0.96 -8.83
CA TYR A 225 -10.32 -1.92 -7.85
C TYR A 225 -9.55 -1.87 -6.53
N LEU A 226 -10.26 -1.61 -5.45
CA LEU A 226 -9.72 -1.69 -4.09
C LEU A 226 -10.34 -2.89 -3.38
N ILE A 227 -9.52 -3.91 -3.11
CA ILE A 227 -9.95 -5.15 -2.45
C ILE A 227 -9.39 -5.19 -1.03
N THR A 228 -10.27 -5.28 -0.05
CA THR A 228 -9.91 -5.25 1.38
C THR A 228 -10.85 -6.12 2.20
N ASP A 229 -10.46 -6.47 3.43
CA ASP A 229 -11.30 -7.18 4.40
C ASP A 229 -12.24 -6.26 5.16
N LYS A 230 -11.85 -5.00 5.36
CA LYS A 230 -12.63 -3.99 6.09
C LYS A 230 -12.14 -2.59 5.78
N VAL A 231 -13.05 -1.63 5.71
CA VAL A 231 -12.70 -0.22 5.45
C VAL A 231 -13.73 0.73 6.08
N ASP A 232 -13.31 1.93 6.43
CA ASP A 232 -14.18 2.97 6.97
C ASP A 232 -15.09 3.59 5.92
N VAL A 233 -16.20 4.18 6.37
CA VAL A 233 -17.22 4.83 5.53
C VAL A 233 -16.62 5.96 4.68
N SER A 234 -15.59 6.66 5.16
CA SER A 234 -14.90 7.70 4.42
C SER A 234 -14.29 7.18 3.10
N TYR A 235 -13.69 6.00 3.12
CA TYR A 235 -13.14 5.36 1.92
C TYR A 235 -14.24 4.82 1.00
N GLN A 236 -15.38 4.37 1.56
CA GLN A 236 -16.53 3.95 0.75
C GLN A 236 -17.10 5.14 -0.03
N HIS A 237 -17.22 6.30 0.60
CA HIS A 237 -17.63 7.53 -0.07
C HIS A 237 -16.63 7.98 -1.12
N TYR A 238 -15.33 8.00 -0.77
CA TYR A 238 -14.26 8.36 -1.70
C TYR A 238 -14.25 7.44 -2.92
N ALA A 239 -14.35 6.14 -2.73
CA ALA A 239 -14.39 5.16 -3.81
C ALA A 239 -15.57 5.42 -4.76
N LYS A 240 -16.75 5.68 -4.21
CA LYS A 240 -17.94 6.00 -5.00
C LYS A 240 -17.79 7.30 -5.80
N GLU A 241 -17.23 8.35 -5.20
CA GLU A 241 -17.02 9.65 -5.86
C GLU A 241 -15.98 9.61 -6.96
N ASN A 242 -15.01 8.68 -6.88
CA ASN A 242 -13.91 8.56 -7.83
C ASN A 242 -14.00 7.30 -8.72
N GLU A 243 -15.19 6.66 -8.80
CA GLU A 243 -15.46 5.50 -9.65
C GLU A 243 -14.57 4.27 -9.37
N ILE A 244 -14.05 4.15 -8.14
CA ILE A 244 -13.26 2.99 -7.70
C ILE A 244 -14.23 1.86 -7.30
N THR A 245 -14.04 0.69 -7.85
CA THR A 245 -14.77 -0.51 -7.44
C THR A 245 -14.19 -1.03 -6.11
N LEU A 246 -14.86 -0.70 -5.01
CA LEU A 246 -14.49 -1.19 -3.67
C LEU A 246 -15.14 -2.56 -3.43
N ILE A 247 -14.31 -3.56 -3.11
CA ILE A 247 -14.73 -4.93 -2.85
C ILE A 247 -14.31 -5.35 -1.45
N LEU A 248 -15.28 -5.75 -0.64
CA LEU A 248 -15.03 -6.37 0.65
C LEU A 248 -14.88 -7.89 0.43
N ALA A 249 -13.70 -8.40 0.80
CA ALA A 249 -13.42 -9.82 0.70
C ALA A 249 -14.10 -10.57 1.85
N GLU A 250 -15.02 -11.47 1.50
CA GLU A 250 -15.79 -12.30 2.41
C GLU A 250 -15.42 -13.78 2.24
N GLU A 251 -15.83 -14.63 3.21
CA GLU A 251 -15.58 -16.09 3.21
C GLU A 251 -16.27 -16.85 2.04
#